data_8bf9966cfc0458cb4f008738a1337140
#
_entry.id   8bf9966cfc0458cb4f008738a1337140
#
_cell.length_a   1.000
_cell.length_b   1.000
_cell.length_c   1.000
_cell.angle_alpha   90.00
_cell.angle_beta   90.00
_cell.angle_gamma   90.00
#
_symmetry.space_group_name_H-M   'P 1'
#
loop_
_entity.id
_entity.type
_entity.pdbx_description
1 polymer ?
#
loop_
_entity_poly.entity_id
_entity_poly.type
_entity_poly.pdbx_seq_one_letter_code
_entity_poly.pdbx_strand_id
1 'polypeptide(L)'
;MLIFDHFAVSAETLEDGVAAIEAALGLPMGPGGRHARMGTHNRLLGLGDLYLEVIAVDPAAPAPDHPRWFDLDGFSGGARVTNWIARSNDLETALAAAPAGAGQPMQFARDDLRWRMAVPADGRLPFDNAFPALIQWQGAAATTRHPTRRLPETGCRLRRLEIAHPGAEALRAALAPLIVEPRVMVVPGPRPEMRAEIDTPHGRRRI
;
A
#
# COMPACT_ATOMS: atom_id res chain seq x y z
N MET A 1 -17.09 4.85 -5.40
CA MET A 1 -16.58 3.63 -4.76
C MET A 1 -15.10 3.52 -5.01
N LEU A 2 -14.33 3.18 -3.97
CA LEU A 2 -12.90 2.89 -4.08
C LEU A 2 -12.67 1.50 -4.70
N ILE A 3 -11.48 1.32 -5.27
CA ILE A 3 -11.02 0.04 -5.82
C ILE A 3 -9.70 -0.29 -5.13
N PHE A 4 -9.52 -1.52 -4.67
CA PHE A 4 -8.24 -1.96 -4.13
C PHE A 4 -7.16 -1.85 -5.20
N ASP A 5 -6.06 -1.19 -4.90
CA ASP A 5 -4.98 -0.88 -5.85
C ASP A 5 -3.75 -1.75 -5.60
N HIS A 6 -3.23 -1.70 -4.38
CA HIS A 6 -2.06 -2.47 -3.94
C HIS A 6 -1.98 -2.49 -2.40
N PHE A 7 -1.03 -3.25 -1.89
CA PHE A 7 -0.67 -3.20 -0.47
C PHE A 7 0.85 -3.12 -0.32
N ALA A 8 1.27 -2.55 0.81
CA ALA A 8 2.66 -2.25 1.07
C ALA A 8 3.22 -3.10 2.21
N VAL A 9 4.43 -3.58 1.99
CA VAL A 9 5.33 -4.17 2.97
C VAL A 9 6.40 -3.15 3.30
N SER A 10 6.39 -2.62 4.52
CA SER A 10 7.45 -1.74 5.00
C SER A 10 8.65 -2.56 5.50
N ALA A 11 9.84 -2.04 5.30
CA ALA A 11 11.10 -2.60 5.77
C ALA A 11 12.07 -1.49 6.22
N GLU A 12 13.03 -1.82 7.07
CA GLU A 12 14.08 -0.87 7.48
C GLU A 12 15.00 -0.52 6.32
N THR A 13 15.37 -1.51 5.51
CA THR A 13 16.04 -1.32 4.23
C THR A 13 15.25 -1.96 3.10
N LEU A 14 15.37 -1.42 1.89
CA LEU A 14 14.70 -2.00 0.73
C LEU A 14 15.23 -3.41 0.44
N GLU A 15 16.52 -3.60 0.60
CA GLU A 15 17.22 -4.86 0.39
C GLU A 15 16.69 -5.97 1.31
N ASP A 16 16.55 -5.69 2.61
CA ASP A 16 16.00 -6.65 3.57
C ASP A 16 14.54 -6.98 3.29
N GLY A 17 13.75 -5.95 2.93
CA GLY A 17 12.36 -6.12 2.56
C GLY A 17 12.18 -6.99 1.31
N VAL A 18 13.00 -6.75 0.28
CA VAL A 18 13.02 -7.55 -0.96
C VAL A 18 13.41 -8.99 -0.65
N ALA A 19 14.51 -9.19 0.07
CA ALA A 19 14.98 -10.54 0.43
C ALA A 19 13.93 -11.33 1.21
N ALA A 20 13.24 -10.69 2.16
CA ALA A 20 12.18 -11.32 2.95
C ALA A 20 10.99 -11.76 2.07
N ILE A 21 10.55 -10.91 1.15
CA ILE A 21 9.42 -11.22 0.26
C ILE A 21 9.80 -12.26 -0.79
N GLU A 22 10.98 -12.18 -1.38
CA GLU A 22 11.47 -13.18 -2.33
C GLU A 22 11.60 -14.57 -1.66
N ALA A 23 12.12 -14.63 -0.44
CA ALA A 23 12.19 -15.86 0.34
C ALA A 23 10.79 -16.43 0.67
N ALA A 24 9.85 -15.56 1.07
CA ALA A 24 8.50 -15.99 1.42
C ALA A 24 7.69 -16.49 0.22
N LEU A 25 7.78 -15.81 -0.93
CA LEU A 25 6.98 -16.11 -2.11
C LEU A 25 7.68 -17.08 -3.09
N GLY A 26 8.99 -17.20 -3.02
CA GLY A 26 9.80 -18.02 -3.95
C GLY A 26 9.92 -17.40 -5.35
N LEU A 27 9.81 -16.07 -5.48
CA LEU A 27 9.82 -15.36 -6.74
C LEU A 27 10.59 -14.03 -6.62
N PRO A 28 11.33 -13.63 -7.66
CA PRO A 28 12.04 -12.36 -7.62
C PRO A 28 11.08 -11.18 -7.70
N MET A 29 11.42 -10.12 -6.96
CA MET A 29 10.72 -8.84 -7.08
C MET A 29 11.03 -8.17 -8.43
N GLY A 30 10.00 -7.52 -8.98
CA GLY A 30 10.13 -6.75 -10.20
C GLY A 30 10.78 -5.37 -9.99
N PRO A 31 10.76 -4.53 -11.03
CA PRO A 31 11.30 -3.18 -10.97
C PRO A 31 10.50 -2.32 -9.97
N GLY A 32 11.13 -1.28 -9.50
CA GLY A 32 10.53 -0.27 -8.64
C GLY A 32 10.98 1.13 -9.03
N GLY A 33 11.03 2.03 -8.07
CA GLY A 33 11.46 3.40 -8.31
C GLY A 33 11.66 4.19 -7.04
N ARG A 34 11.91 5.48 -7.19
CA ARG A 34 12.12 6.43 -6.10
C ARG A 34 10.99 7.44 -6.04
N HIS A 35 10.58 7.77 -4.84
CA HIS A 35 9.59 8.81 -4.57
C HIS A 35 10.31 10.03 -3.99
N ALA A 36 10.85 10.86 -4.87
CA ALA A 36 11.72 11.97 -4.47
C ALA A 36 11.10 12.87 -3.39
N ARG A 37 9.79 13.15 -3.50
CA ARG A 37 9.08 14.00 -2.54
C ARG A 37 8.96 13.38 -1.15
N MET A 38 8.93 12.05 -1.05
CA MET A 38 8.80 11.32 0.23
C MET A 38 10.14 10.78 0.75
N GLY A 39 11.20 10.86 -0.06
CA GLY A 39 12.49 10.27 0.31
C GLY A 39 12.39 8.77 0.55
N THR A 40 11.61 8.05 -0.29
CA THR A 40 11.41 6.60 -0.20
C THR A 40 11.68 5.94 -1.55
N HIS A 41 11.97 4.64 -1.52
CA HIS A 41 12.13 3.82 -2.71
C HIS A 41 11.40 2.49 -2.55
N ASN A 42 11.08 1.83 -3.66
CA ASN A 42 10.31 0.61 -3.66
C ASN A 42 10.75 -0.43 -4.67
N ARG A 43 10.24 -1.65 -4.51
CA ARG A 43 10.18 -2.72 -5.51
C ARG A 43 8.75 -3.25 -5.58
N LEU A 44 8.33 -3.70 -6.76
CA LEU A 44 6.96 -4.10 -7.01
C LEU A 44 6.89 -5.56 -7.47
N LEU A 45 5.80 -6.25 -7.11
CA LEU A 45 5.46 -7.58 -7.62
C LEU A 45 4.02 -7.60 -8.12
N GLY A 46 3.81 -7.99 -9.37
CA GLY A 46 2.47 -8.12 -9.95
C GLY A 46 1.67 -9.25 -9.31
N LEU A 47 0.41 -8.98 -8.94
CA LEU A 47 -0.55 -9.95 -8.41
C LEU A 47 -1.81 -10.00 -9.29
N GLY A 48 -1.66 -9.75 -10.59
CA GLY A 48 -2.75 -9.69 -11.56
C GLY A 48 -3.40 -8.30 -11.61
N ASP A 49 -4.58 -8.15 -11.02
CA ASP A 49 -5.35 -6.90 -11.00
C ASP A 49 -4.86 -5.89 -9.97
N LEU A 50 -3.94 -6.28 -9.09
CA LEU A 50 -3.25 -5.44 -8.12
C LEU A 50 -1.77 -5.81 -8.01
N TYR A 51 -1.02 -5.16 -7.14
CA TYR A 51 0.38 -5.46 -6.90
C TYR A 51 0.76 -5.36 -5.41
N LEU A 52 1.89 -5.98 -5.07
CA LEU A 52 2.58 -5.82 -3.81
C LEU A 52 3.72 -4.81 -4.00
N GLU A 53 3.86 -3.89 -3.05
CA GLU A 53 4.95 -2.94 -2.96
C GLU A 53 5.81 -3.27 -1.74
N VAL A 54 7.10 -3.47 -1.90
CA VAL A 54 8.07 -3.38 -0.80
C VAL A 54 8.62 -1.96 -0.80
N ILE A 55 8.53 -1.27 0.34
CA ILE A 55 8.92 0.14 0.46
C ILE A 55 9.79 0.36 1.69
N ALA A 56 10.76 1.25 1.55
CA ALA A 56 11.64 1.69 2.63
C ALA A 56 12.04 3.16 2.45
N VAL A 57 12.62 3.74 3.48
CA VAL A 57 13.31 5.05 3.39
C VAL A 57 14.50 4.90 2.44
N ASP A 58 14.62 5.82 1.49
CA ASP A 58 15.78 5.87 0.59
C ASP A 58 16.94 6.62 1.28
N PRO A 59 18.00 5.94 1.69
CA PRO A 59 19.12 6.58 2.40
C PRO A 59 19.92 7.57 1.52
N ALA A 60 19.76 7.50 0.20
CA ALA A 60 20.40 8.42 -0.74
C ALA A 60 19.54 9.66 -1.03
N ALA A 61 18.28 9.68 -0.60
CA ALA A 61 17.41 10.83 -0.81
C ALA A 61 17.56 11.84 0.35
N PRO A 62 17.39 13.15 0.09
CA PRO A 62 17.29 14.13 1.15
C PRO A 62 16.05 13.82 2.02
N ALA A 63 16.14 14.13 3.31
CA ALA A 63 14.98 14.04 4.19
C ALA A 63 13.91 15.04 3.71
N PRO A 64 12.63 14.63 3.59
CA PRO A 64 11.56 15.56 3.29
C PRO A 64 11.34 16.53 4.47
N ASP A 65 10.70 17.66 4.18
CA ASP A 65 10.30 18.67 5.19
C ASP A 65 8.97 18.36 5.91
N HIS A 66 8.46 17.15 5.72
CA HIS A 66 7.23 16.63 6.29
C HIS A 66 7.40 15.14 6.64
N PRO A 67 6.56 14.58 7.54
CA PRO A 67 6.57 13.15 7.84
C PRO A 67 6.32 12.30 6.58
N ARG A 68 7.00 11.17 6.50
CA ARG A 68 6.79 10.21 5.43
C ARG A 68 5.45 9.50 5.59
N TRP A 69 4.86 9.15 4.48
CA TRP A 69 3.67 8.28 4.46
C TRP A 69 3.92 6.94 5.15
N PHE A 70 2.83 6.26 5.57
CA PHE A 70 2.85 4.91 6.14
C PHE A 70 3.62 4.80 7.46
N ASP A 71 3.80 5.91 8.17
CA ASP A 71 4.60 5.96 9.41
C ASP A 71 6.03 5.39 9.22
N LEU A 72 6.62 5.57 8.05
CA LEU A 72 7.94 5.02 7.74
C LEU A 72 9.05 5.62 8.60
N ASP A 73 8.88 6.84 9.12
CA ASP A 73 9.84 7.46 10.03
C ASP A 73 9.87 6.78 11.40
N GLY A 74 8.76 6.16 11.81
CA GLY A 74 8.65 5.38 13.06
C GLY A 74 8.80 3.87 12.85
N PHE A 75 8.98 3.40 11.62
CA PHE A 75 9.05 1.98 11.33
C PHE A 75 10.35 1.35 11.86
N SER A 76 10.22 0.19 12.52
CA SER A 76 11.34 -0.63 12.97
C SER A 76 10.97 -2.12 12.98
N GLY A 77 11.99 -2.97 12.92
CA GLY A 77 11.85 -4.43 12.94
C GLY A 77 11.72 -5.06 11.57
N GLY A 78 11.37 -6.33 11.52
CA GLY A 78 11.31 -7.10 10.28
C GLY A 78 10.27 -6.60 9.27
N ALA A 79 10.52 -6.91 8.01
CA ALA A 79 9.60 -6.60 6.92
C ALA A 79 8.21 -7.21 7.18
N ARG A 80 7.16 -6.40 7.02
CA ARG A 80 5.77 -6.82 7.24
C ARG A 80 4.78 -5.97 6.47
N VAL A 81 3.60 -6.51 6.23
CA VAL A 81 2.49 -5.73 5.66
C VAL A 81 2.06 -4.65 6.64
N THR A 82 2.09 -3.39 6.24
CA THR A 82 1.76 -2.25 7.09
C THR A 82 0.59 -1.43 6.59
N ASN A 83 0.40 -1.40 5.27
CA ASN A 83 -0.57 -0.53 4.65
C ASN A 83 -1.21 -1.18 3.43
N TRP A 84 -2.38 -0.72 3.08
CA TRP A 84 -3.01 -1.00 1.81
C TRP A 84 -3.54 0.28 1.19
N ILE A 85 -3.67 0.29 -0.11
CA ILE A 85 -3.96 1.47 -0.89
C ILE A 85 -5.20 1.21 -1.74
N ALA A 86 -6.12 2.18 -1.73
CA ALA A 86 -7.32 2.13 -2.53
C ALA A 86 -7.37 3.35 -3.47
N ARG A 87 -7.65 3.09 -4.75
CA ARG A 87 -7.75 4.14 -5.76
C ARG A 87 -9.16 4.67 -5.92
N SER A 88 -9.24 5.96 -6.19
CA SER A 88 -10.47 6.67 -6.58
C SER A 88 -10.25 7.43 -7.88
N ASN A 89 -11.32 7.62 -8.65
CA ASN A 89 -11.32 8.57 -9.77
C ASN A 89 -11.59 10.01 -9.31
N ASP A 90 -12.03 10.18 -8.06
CA ASP A 90 -12.30 11.48 -7.42
C ASP A 90 -11.82 11.40 -5.96
N LEU A 91 -10.61 11.95 -5.73
CA LEU A 91 -9.97 11.90 -4.42
C LEU A 91 -10.66 12.80 -3.40
N GLU A 92 -11.20 13.93 -3.82
CA GLU A 92 -11.93 14.85 -2.96
C GLU A 92 -13.21 14.23 -2.41
N THR A 93 -14.01 13.64 -3.28
CA THR A 93 -15.22 12.93 -2.86
C THR A 93 -14.88 11.75 -1.94
N ALA A 94 -13.80 11.01 -2.24
CA ALA A 94 -13.35 9.91 -1.38
C ALA A 94 -12.93 10.39 0.00
N LEU A 95 -12.19 11.50 0.08
CA LEU A 95 -11.75 12.10 1.34
C LEU A 95 -12.91 12.68 2.15
N ALA A 96 -13.92 13.28 1.51
CA ALA A 96 -15.09 13.79 2.21
C ALA A 96 -15.89 12.68 2.94
N ALA A 97 -15.80 11.45 2.46
CA ALA A 97 -16.44 10.27 3.07
C ALA A 97 -15.50 9.46 3.98
N ALA A 98 -14.20 9.79 4.01
CA ALA A 98 -13.21 9.11 4.82
C ALA A 98 -13.22 9.62 6.28
N PRO A 99 -12.72 8.84 7.24
CA PRO A 99 -12.48 9.31 8.60
C PRO A 99 -11.55 10.52 8.64
N ALA A 100 -11.72 11.36 9.64
CA ALA A 100 -10.78 12.44 9.93
C ALA A 100 -9.34 11.86 10.05
N GLY A 101 -8.36 12.58 9.52
CA GLY A 101 -6.96 12.12 9.52
C GLY A 101 -6.57 11.27 8.31
N ALA A 102 -7.45 11.01 7.33
CA ALA A 102 -7.10 10.29 6.11
C ALA A 102 -6.10 11.06 5.21
N GLY A 103 -5.78 12.30 5.55
CA GLY A 103 -4.73 13.11 4.91
C GLY A 103 -5.24 14.20 4.00
N GLN A 104 -4.29 14.90 3.37
CA GLN A 104 -4.53 15.97 2.40
C GLN A 104 -3.97 15.56 1.03
N PRO A 105 -4.63 15.93 -0.07
CA PRO A 105 -4.15 15.60 -1.40
C PRO A 105 -2.78 16.22 -1.69
N MET A 106 -1.81 15.39 -2.03
CA MET A 106 -0.50 15.80 -2.51
C MET A 106 -0.24 15.25 -3.91
N GLN A 107 0.46 16.03 -4.74
CA GLN A 107 0.85 15.61 -6.09
C GLN A 107 2.17 14.86 -6.07
N PHE A 108 2.22 13.77 -6.82
CA PHE A 108 3.41 12.95 -6.99
C PHE A 108 3.68 12.65 -8.45
N ALA A 109 4.95 12.42 -8.74
CA ALA A 109 5.44 11.99 -10.03
C ALA A 109 6.60 11.01 -9.87
N ARG A 110 6.64 10.01 -10.74
CA ARG A 110 7.77 9.10 -10.90
C ARG A 110 7.85 8.68 -12.37
N ASP A 111 8.92 8.97 -13.02
CA ASP A 111 9.06 8.77 -14.47
C ASP A 111 7.89 9.38 -15.25
N ASP A 112 7.12 8.58 -15.94
CA ASP A 112 5.92 8.98 -16.68
C ASP A 112 4.61 8.76 -15.89
N LEU A 113 4.70 8.29 -14.65
CA LEU A 113 3.55 8.15 -13.76
C LEU A 113 3.27 9.47 -13.03
N ARG A 114 1.99 9.77 -12.91
CA ARG A 114 1.48 10.93 -12.15
C ARG A 114 0.31 10.47 -11.32
N TRP A 115 0.27 10.88 -10.06
CA TRP A 115 -0.84 10.59 -9.18
C TRP A 115 -0.99 11.65 -8.09
N ARG A 116 -2.13 11.63 -7.46
CA ARG A 116 -2.39 12.34 -6.21
C ARG A 116 -2.60 11.30 -5.12
N MET A 117 -2.15 11.57 -3.94
CA MET A 117 -2.35 10.71 -2.78
C MET A 117 -2.69 11.55 -1.57
N ALA A 118 -3.63 11.10 -0.77
CA ALA A 118 -3.92 11.71 0.50
C ALA A 118 -2.83 11.30 1.50
N VAL A 119 -2.11 12.30 2.03
CA VAL A 119 -1.03 12.08 3.00
C VAL A 119 -1.42 12.76 4.31
N PRO A 120 -1.51 12.02 5.43
CA PRO A 120 -1.71 12.58 6.76
C PRO A 120 -0.55 13.50 7.17
N ALA A 121 -0.84 14.53 7.94
CA ALA A 121 0.16 15.51 8.38
C ALA A 121 1.26 14.90 9.27
N ASP A 122 0.93 13.82 10.00
CA ASP A 122 1.85 13.06 10.84
C ASP A 122 2.35 11.75 10.17
N GLY A 123 1.98 11.51 8.92
CA GLY A 123 2.33 10.30 8.18
C GLY A 123 1.53 9.06 8.53
N ARG A 124 0.58 9.15 9.49
CA ARG A 124 -0.21 8.03 10.02
C ARG A 124 -1.64 8.05 9.52
N LEU A 125 -2.08 6.96 8.95
CA LEU A 125 -3.46 6.78 8.54
C LEU A 125 -4.36 6.44 9.74
N PRO A 126 -5.67 6.75 9.66
CA PRO A 126 -6.62 6.37 10.71
C PRO A 126 -6.57 4.88 11.04
N PHE A 127 -7.02 4.53 12.25
CA PHE A 127 -7.00 3.17 12.78
C PHE A 127 -5.60 2.56 12.77
N ASP A 128 -4.61 3.30 13.27
CA ASP A 128 -3.22 2.83 13.35
C ASP A 128 -2.69 2.26 12.02
N ASN A 129 -2.90 2.99 10.93
CA ASN A 129 -2.60 2.61 9.55
C ASN A 129 -3.48 1.48 8.96
N ALA A 130 -4.52 1.02 9.65
CA ALA A 130 -5.42 0.00 9.11
C ALA A 130 -6.44 0.54 8.09
N PHE A 131 -6.71 1.85 8.10
CA PHE A 131 -7.48 2.50 7.03
C PHE A 131 -6.61 2.64 5.77
N PRO A 132 -7.18 2.49 4.53
CA PRO A 132 -6.37 2.57 3.32
C PRO A 132 -5.87 3.98 3.04
N ALA A 133 -4.67 4.07 2.48
CA ALA A 133 -4.25 5.29 1.83
C ALA A 133 -5.05 5.48 0.53
N LEU A 134 -5.48 6.72 0.26
CA LEU A 134 -6.30 7.03 -0.89
C LEU A 134 -5.45 7.61 -2.01
N ILE A 135 -5.49 6.98 -3.18
CA ILE A 135 -4.74 7.39 -4.37
C ILE A 135 -5.66 7.70 -5.55
N GLN A 136 -5.28 8.68 -6.35
CA GLN A 136 -5.88 8.98 -7.64
C GLN A 136 -4.80 9.03 -8.71
N TRP A 137 -4.78 8.02 -9.58
CA TRP A 137 -3.91 8.03 -10.74
C TRP A 137 -4.36 9.06 -11.77
N GLN A 138 -3.41 9.67 -12.49
CA GLN A 138 -3.68 10.76 -13.43
C GLN A 138 -3.18 10.43 -14.84
N GLY A 139 -3.88 10.96 -15.83
CA GLY A 139 -3.52 10.77 -17.24
C GLY A 139 -3.42 9.30 -17.64
N ALA A 140 -2.38 8.93 -18.37
CA ALA A 140 -2.16 7.56 -18.81
C ALA A 140 -1.90 6.57 -17.66
N ALA A 141 -1.46 7.03 -16.49
CA ALA A 141 -1.29 6.19 -15.30
C ALA A 141 -2.63 5.65 -14.78
N ALA A 142 -3.73 6.38 -14.98
CA ALA A 142 -5.07 5.92 -14.61
C ALA A 142 -5.61 4.77 -15.49
N THR A 143 -4.99 4.49 -16.62
CA THR A 143 -5.49 3.54 -17.62
C THR A 143 -4.40 2.61 -18.15
N THR A 144 -3.70 3.02 -19.18
CA THR A 144 -2.77 2.15 -19.94
C THR A 144 -1.41 1.96 -19.28
N ARG A 145 -1.02 2.89 -18.40
CA ARG A 145 0.31 2.90 -17.74
C ARG A 145 0.25 2.58 -16.25
N HIS A 146 -0.88 2.15 -15.74
CA HIS A 146 -1.00 1.68 -14.36
C HIS A 146 0.05 0.58 -14.08
N PRO A 147 0.66 0.51 -12.89
CA PRO A 147 1.66 -0.51 -12.58
C PRO A 147 1.24 -1.93 -12.92
N THR A 148 -0.01 -2.32 -12.67
CA THR A 148 -0.53 -3.66 -13.02
C THR A 148 -0.49 -3.97 -14.53
N ARG A 149 -0.39 -2.97 -15.40
CA ARG A 149 -0.29 -3.15 -16.86
C ARG A 149 1.14 -3.27 -17.37
N ARG A 150 2.12 -2.98 -16.49
CA ARG A 150 3.55 -2.94 -16.83
C ARG A 150 4.35 -4.03 -16.12
N LEU A 151 3.87 -4.44 -14.95
CA LEU A 151 4.53 -5.51 -14.20
C LEU A 151 4.39 -6.83 -14.94
N PRO A 152 5.44 -7.65 -14.94
CA PRO A 152 5.39 -8.99 -15.50
C PRO A 152 4.29 -9.82 -14.83
N GLU A 153 3.68 -10.72 -15.61
CA GLU A 153 2.79 -11.74 -15.06
C GLU A 153 3.63 -12.74 -14.25
N THR A 154 3.30 -12.89 -12.98
CA THR A 154 4.02 -13.75 -12.03
C THR A 154 3.31 -15.05 -11.71
N GLY A 155 2.06 -15.19 -12.12
CA GLY A 155 1.18 -16.27 -11.66
C GLY A 155 0.70 -16.09 -10.20
N CYS A 156 1.11 -15.02 -9.52
CA CYS A 156 0.66 -14.72 -8.18
C CYS A 156 -0.69 -13.99 -8.16
N ARG A 157 -1.51 -14.30 -7.14
CA ARG A 157 -2.80 -13.62 -6.92
C ARG A 157 -3.02 -13.42 -5.43
N LEU A 158 -3.42 -12.23 -5.04
CA LEU A 158 -3.89 -12.00 -3.67
C LEU A 158 -5.20 -12.74 -3.45
N ARG A 159 -5.21 -13.63 -2.50
CA ARG A 159 -6.40 -14.33 -2.05
C ARG A 159 -7.13 -13.58 -0.95
N ARG A 160 -6.38 -13.06 0.02
CA ARG A 160 -6.93 -12.36 1.18
C ARG A 160 -5.91 -11.41 1.78
N LEU A 161 -6.37 -10.23 2.16
CA LEU A 161 -5.72 -9.32 3.07
C LEU A 161 -6.52 -9.30 4.36
N GLU A 162 -5.98 -9.88 5.42
CA GLU A 162 -6.57 -9.87 6.76
C GLU A 162 -6.03 -8.68 7.55
N ILE A 163 -6.92 -7.89 8.13
CA ILE A 163 -6.62 -6.72 8.94
C ILE A 163 -7.19 -6.96 10.33
N ALA A 164 -6.35 -7.34 11.27
CA ALA A 164 -6.71 -7.48 12.67
C ALA A 164 -6.63 -6.10 13.36
N HIS A 165 -7.68 -5.72 14.11
CA HIS A 165 -7.69 -4.43 14.80
C HIS A 165 -8.59 -4.46 16.04
N PRO A 166 -8.21 -3.81 17.17
CA PRO A 166 -9.06 -3.72 18.36
C PRO A 166 -10.42 -3.05 18.07
N GLY A 167 -10.41 -2.00 17.23
CA GLY A 167 -11.59 -1.30 16.74
C GLY A 167 -12.14 -1.86 15.42
N ALA A 168 -12.13 -3.17 15.19
CA ALA A 168 -12.52 -3.79 13.92
C ALA A 168 -13.95 -3.43 13.48
N GLU A 169 -14.88 -3.27 14.41
CA GLU A 169 -16.25 -2.87 14.08
C GLU A 169 -16.30 -1.45 13.54
N ALA A 170 -15.64 -0.51 14.19
CA ALA A 170 -15.55 0.88 13.75
C ALA A 170 -14.81 1.01 12.39
N LEU A 171 -13.73 0.23 12.20
CA LEU A 171 -13.03 0.20 10.91
C LEU A 171 -13.93 -0.35 9.79
N ARG A 172 -14.68 -1.43 10.03
CA ARG A 172 -15.65 -1.95 9.06
C ARG A 172 -16.74 -0.92 8.72
N ALA A 173 -17.27 -0.23 9.74
CA ALA A 173 -18.26 0.82 9.53
C ALA A 173 -17.70 1.99 8.69
N ALA A 174 -16.44 2.38 8.92
CA ALA A 174 -15.77 3.42 8.14
C ALA A 174 -15.50 3.00 6.68
N LEU A 175 -15.23 1.73 6.43
CA LEU A 175 -14.96 1.21 5.08
C LEU A 175 -16.22 0.94 4.27
N ALA A 176 -17.31 0.54 4.90
CA ALA A 176 -18.55 0.09 4.24
C ALA A 176 -19.10 1.07 3.17
N PRO A 177 -19.14 2.40 3.38
CA PRO A 177 -19.61 3.34 2.37
C PRO A 177 -18.62 3.59 1.24
N LEU A 178 -17.36 3.16 1.40
CA LEU A 178 -16.26 3.52 0.51
C LEU A 178 -15.86 2.39 -0.43
N ILE A 179 -15.81 1.15 0.07
CA ILE A 179 -15.27 0.01 -0.69
C ILE A 179 -16.03 -1.27 -0.39
N VAL A 180 -16.26 -2.05 -1.46
CA VAL A 180 -16.69 -3.44 -1.37
C VAL A 180 -15.60 -4.29 -2.03
N GLU A 181 -14.78 -4.95 -1.22
CA GLU A 181 -13.66 -5.77 -1.70
C GLU A 181 -13.61 -7.08 -0.89
N PRO A 182 -14.04 -8.20 -1.48
CA PRO A 182 -14.16 -9.47 -0.75
C PRO A 182 -12.82 -10.05 -0.28
N ARG A 183 -11.71 -9.61 -0.85
CA ARG A 183 -10.37 -10.04 -0.42
C ARG A 183 -9.88 -9.33 0.85
N VAL A 184 -10.50 -8.20 1.23
CA VAL A 184 -10.16 -7.46 2.45
C VAL A 184 -11.06 -7.92 3.59
N MET A 185 -10.46 -8.50 4.62
CA MET A 185 -11.15 -8.99 5.80
C MET A 185 -10.68 -8.25 7.05
N VAL A 186 -11.56 -7.46 7.65
CA VAL A 186 -11.29 -6.83 8.94
C VAL A 186 -11.81 -7.74 10.06
N VAL A 187 -10.93 -8.13 10.98
CA VAL A 187 -11.23 -9.03 12.09
C VAL A 187 -10.86 -8.40 13.43
N PRO A 188 -11.54 -8.76 14.53
CA PRO A 188 -11.09 -8.35 15.87
C PRO A 188 -9.68 -8.92 16.15
N GLY A 189 -8.84 -8.10 16.77
CA GLY A 189 -7.51 -8.51 17.20
C GLY A 189 -7.01 -7.62 18.34
N PRO A 190 -6.06 -8.11 19.16
CA PRO A 190 -5.58 -7.37 20.34
C PRO A 190 -4.71 -6.16 19.97
N ARG A 191 -4.21 -6.11 18.74
CA ARG A 191 -3.38 -5.05 18.19
C ARG A 191 -3.58 -4.94 16.68
N PRO A 192 -3.25 -3.79 16.06
CA PRO A 192 -3.23 -3.66 14.61
C PRO A 192 -2.20 -4.62 14.00
N GLU A 193 -2.64 -5.41 13.02
CA GLU A 193 -1.79 -6.32 12.27
C GLU A 193 -2.41 -6.60 10.90
N MET A 194 -1.57 -6.65 9.87
CA MET A 194 -2.00 -7.04 8.53
C MET A 194 -1.25 -8.28 8.07
N ARG A 195 -1.96 -9.17 7.38
CA ARG A 195 -1.40 -10.39 6.80
C ARG A 195 -2.00 -10.63 5.43
N ALA A 196 -1.16 -10.96 4.46
CA ALA A 196 -1.62 -11.28 3.13
C ALA A 196 -1.46 -12.78 2.83
N GLU A 197 -2.52 -13.41 2.33
CA GLU A 197 -2.46 -14.74 1.72
C GLU A 197 -2.39 -14.60 0.21
N ILE A 198 -1.37 -15.21 -0.39
CA ILE A 198 -1.08 -15.10 -1.82
C ILE A 198 -0.98 -16.51 -2.39
N ASP A 199 -1.77 -16.78 -3.43
CA ASP A 199 -1.58 -17.97 -4.26
C ASP A 199 -0.41 -17.69 -5.21
N THR A 200 0.63 -18.54 -5.19
CA THR A 200 1.82 -18.46 -6.04
C THR A 200 1.95 -19.72 -6.89
N PRO A 201 2.77 -19.73 -7.96
CA PRO A 201 3.07 -20.94 -8.71
C PRO A 201 3.63 -22.09 -7.85
N HIS A 202 4.18 -21.76 -6.67
CA HIS A 202 4.76 -22.72 -5.72
C HIS A 202 3.80 -23.05 -4.56
N GLY A 203 2.49 -22.80 -4.74
CA GLY A 203 1.46 -22.98 -3.72
C GLY A 203 1.17 -21.72 -2.91
N ARG A 204 0.28 -21.84 -1.93
CA ARG A 204 -0.15 -20.73 -1.10
C ARG A 204 0.96 -20.30 -0.13
N ARG A 205 1.12 -18.99 0.00
CA ARG A 205 2.06 -18.35 0.93
C ARG A 205 1.34 -17.31 1.78
N ARG A 206 1.92 -17.02 2.94
CA ARG A 206 1.44 -15.98 3.87
C ARG A 206 2.62 -15.09 4.26
N ILE A 207 2.38 -13.80 4.23
CA ILE A 207 3.32 -12.75 4.65
C ILE A 207 2.65 -11.81 5.61
#